data_fa8c2f9703089162497a529d67d35318
#
_entry.id   fa8c2f9703089162497a529d67d35318
#
_cell.length_a   1.000
_cell.length_b   1.000
_cell.length_c   1.000
_cell.angle_alpha   90.00
_cell.angle_beta   90.00
_cell.angle_gamma   90.00
#
_symmetry.space_group_name_H-M   'P 1'
#
loop_
_entity.id
_entity.type
_entity.pdbx_description
1 polymer ?
#
loop_
_entity_poly.entity_id
_entity_poly.type
_entity_poly.pdbx_seq_one_letter_code
_entity_poly.pdbx_strand_id
1 'polypeptide(L)'
;MARDGDLPSSGPITERILTIRDRWHTKRHPFFLAFGDGKLPLKALGRYQALHFHFVSRALASFGLLYARGYHFEEVRKMIAENIAEEEGLKAIPEPGHEPHDHNELILRFCRAAGLSDEDVYNTKMPPAWWARSLYMYHTTATEPVGVILAMQTTQEGQMPGLISEVLLPAFEKHYGFERGAREIEFFTEHDAADVEHSRRQIELCGRHLDTPQLEARALQVAEEICQLRWASISELYRSEVLGEKGILPPGVG
;
A
#
# COMPACT_ATOMS: atom_id res chain seq x y z
N MET A 1 -10.68 -9.88 -19.44
CA MET A 1 -9.50 -10.73 -19.72
C MET A 1 -8.54 -9.91 -20.56
N ALA A 2 -7.54 -9.30 -19.95
CA ALA A 2 -6.42 -8.75 -20.70
C ALA A 2 -5.64 -9.91 -21.31
N ARG A 3 -5.34 -9.80 -22.59
CA ARG A 3 -4.60 -10.85 -23.31
C ARG A 3 -3.13 -10.80 -22.87
N ASP A 4 -2.46 -11.93 -22.82
CA ASP A 4 -1.03 -12.14 -22.51
C ASP A 4 -0.03 -11.34 -23.38
N GLY A 5 -0.49 -10.32 -24.10
CA GLY A 5 0.26 -9.63 -25.13
C GLY A 5 0.87 -8.27 -24.77
N ASP A 6 0.59 -7.70 -23.61
CA ASP A 6 0.86 -6.27 -23.35
C ASP A 6 1.97 -5.96 -22.34
N LEU A 7 2.71 -6.93 -21.84
CA LEU A 7 3.92 -6.67 -21.08
C LEU A 7 5.09 -6.45 -22.04
N PRO A 8 5.91 -5.38 -21.84
CA PRO A 8 7.11 -5.22 -22.63
C PRO A 8 7.97 -6.47 -22.45
N SER A 9 8.15 -7.21 -23.53
CA SER A 9 8.96 -8.44 -23.56
C SER A 9 10.46 -8.15 -23.57
N SER A 10 10.84 -6.88 -23.70
CA SER A 10 12.22 -6.39 -23.75
C SER A 10 12.36 -5.13 -22.91
N GLY A 11 13.57 -4.88 -22.42
CA GLY A 11 13.93 -3.75 -21.56
C GLY A 11 14.39 -4.19 -20.17
N PRO A 12 14.97 -3.27 -19.39
CA PRO A 12 15.42 -3.55 -18.02
C PRO A 12 14.28 -4.11 -17.16
N ILE A 13 14.60 -5.06 -16.30
CA ILE A 13 13.61 -5.70 -15.41
C ILE A 13 12.86 -4.66 -14.55
N THR A 14 13.55 -3.60 -14.11
CA THR A 14 12.96 -2.51 -13.34
C THR A 14 11.85 -1.78 -14.09
N GLU A 15 12.04 -1.47 -15.37
CA GLU A 15 11.03 -0.83 -16.22
C GLU A 15 9.81 -1.74 -16.43
N ARG A 16 10.04 -3.04 -16.58
CA ARG A 16 8.96 -4.03 -16.74
C ARG A 16 8.11 -4.13 -15.47
N ILE A 17 8.75 -4.14 -14.28
CA ILE A 17 8.05 -4.13 -12.99
C ILE A 17 7.24 -2.83 -12.83
N LEU A 18 7.84 -1.68 -13.14
CA LEU A 18 7.15 -0.38 -13.08
C LEU A 18 5.97 -0.31 -14.05
N THR A 19 6.06 -0.92 -15.23
CA THR A 19 4.95 -1.02 -16.19
C THR A 19 3.79 -1.82 -15.61
N ILE A 20 4.06 -2.92 -14.91
CA ILE A 20 3.02 -3.69 -14.20
C ILE A 20 2.36 -2.81 -13.13
N ARG A 21 3.15 -2.15 -12.28
CA ARG A 21 2.65 -1.24 -11.24
C ARG A 21 1.75 -0.17 -11.83
N ASP A 22 2.19 0.47 -12.91
CA ASP A 22 1.44 1.56 -13.54
C ASP A 22 0.15 1.06 -14.20
N ARG A 23 0.14 -0.14 -14.79
CA ARG A 23 -1.07 -0.76 -15.34
C ARG A 23 -2.13 -1.02 -14.28
N TRP A 24 -1.72 -1.46 -13.09
CA TRP A 24 -2.59 -1.77 -11.95
C TRP A 24 -2.74 -0.62 -10.95
N HIS A 25 -2.28 0.59 -11.28
CA HIS A 25 -2.24 1.68 -10.33
C HIS A 25 -3.63 2.03 -9.79
N THR A 26 -3.78 1.92 -8.48
CA THR A 26 -5.06 2.05 -7.78
C THR A 26 -5.67 3.45 -7.83
N LYS A 27 -4.90 4.50 -8.20
CA LYS A 27 -5.47 5.83 -8.48
C LYS A 27 -6.56 5.79 -9.57
N ARG A 28 -6.59 4.76 -10.42
CA ARG A 28 -7.62 4.53 -11.45
C ARG A 28 -8.74 3.60 -11.00
N HIS A 29 -8.69 3.11 -9.76
CA HIS A 29 -9.76 2.26 -9.24
C HIS A 29 -11.05 3.07 -9.05
N PRO A 30 -12.23 2.54 -9.43
CA PRO A 30 -13.50 3.26 -9.32
C PRO A 30 -13.78 3.86 -7.94
N PHE A 31 -13.35 3.20 -6.86
CA PHE A 31 -13.46 3.73 -5.50
C PHE A 31 -12.72 5.06 -5.34
N PHE A 32 -11.44 5.11 -5.73
CA PHE A 32 -10.64 6.33 -5.58
C PHE A 32 -11.04 7.41 -6.58
N LEU A 33 -11.48 7.05 -7.80
CA LEU A 33 -12.04 8.03 -8.75
C LEU A 33 -13.32 8.65 -8.19
N ALA A 34 -14.22 7.86 -7.63
CA ALA A 34 -15.45 8.37 -7.02
C ALA A 34 -15.16 9.25 -5.78
N PHE A 35 -14.13 8.90 -4.99
CA PHE A 35 -13.69 9.72 -3.88
C PHE A 35 -13.06 11.03 -4.39
N GLY A 36 -12.18 10.97 -5.37
CA GLY A 36 -11.55 12.13 -6.00
C GLY A 36 -12.55 13.13 -6.59
N ASP A 37 -13.68 12.62 -7.10
CA ASP A 37 -14.81 13.43 -7.60
C ASP A 37 -15.72 13.98 -6.49
N GLY A 38 -15.48 13.69 -5.20
CA GLY A 38 -16.34 14.08 -4.09
C GLY A 38 -17.69 13.36 -4.04
N LYS A 39 -17.82 12.23 -4.73
CA LYS A 39 -19.06 11.44 -4.80
C LYS A 39 -19.26 10.50 -3.60
N LEU A 40 -18.23 10.27 -2.81
CA LEU A 40 -18.28 9.41 -1.63
C LEU A 40 -18.21 10.25 -0.35
N PRO A 41 -18.86 9.83 0.74
CA PRO A 41 -18.66 10.47 2.03
C PRO A 41 -17.22 10.21 2.54
N LEU A 42 -16.66 11.12 3.33
CA LEU A 42 -15.34 10.95 3.94
C LEU A 42 -15.23 9.63 4.72
N LYS A 43 -16.31 9.21 5.35
CA LYS A 43 -16.41 7.93 6.07
C LYS A 43 -16.09 6.71 5.21
N ALA A 44 -16.33 6.75 3.89
CA ALA A 44 -15.94 5.65 2.99
C ALA A 44 -14.41 5.48 2.91
N LEU A 45 -13.67 6.60 2.85
CA LEU A 45 -12.21 6.55 2.94
C LEU A 45 -11.74 6.18 4.36
N GLY A 46 -12.48 6.61 5.40
CA GLY A 46 -12.23 6.16 6.77
C GLY A 46 -12.30 4.63 6.91
N ARG A 47 -13.28 3.99 6.27
CA ARG A 47 -13.37 2.51 6.24
C ARG A 47 -12.26 1.85 5.45
N TYR A 48 -11.82 2.46 4.35
CA TYR A 48 -10.60 2.01 3.67
C TYR A 48 -9.38 2.08 4.61
N GLN A 49 -9.22 3.18 5.34
CA GLN A 49 -8.11 3.34 6.27
C GLN A 49 -8.21 2.41 7.49
N ALA A 50 -9.40 2.10 7.97
CA ALA A 50 -9.58 1.08 9.01
C ALA A 50 -9.12 -0.32 8.57
N LEU A 51 -9.38 -0.70 7.31
CA LEU A 51 -8.81 -1.92 6.72
C LEU A 51 -7.31 -1.81 6.52
N HIS A 52 -6.83 -0.63 6.12
CA HIS A 52 -5.40 -0.35 5.93
C HIS A 52 -4.63 -0.43 7.24
N PHE A 53 -5.19 0.04 8.36
CA PHE A 53 -4.64 -0.12 9.71
C PHE A 53 -4.26 -1.58 10.00
N HIS A 54 -5.18 -2.52 9.76
CA HIS A 54 -4.92 -3.94 9.95
C HIS A 54 -3.91 -4.51 8.94
N PHE A 55 -3.87 -3.96 7.73
CA PHE A 55 -2.89 -4.36 6.73
C PHE A 55 -1.48 -3.88 7.12
N VAL A 56 -1.30 -2.61 7.49
CA VAL A 56 -0.02 -2.02 7.89
C VAL A 56 0.55 -2.74 9.12
N SER A 57 -0.27 -2.97 10.15
CA SER A 57 0.15 -3.70 11.35
C SER A 57 0.73 -5.10 11.05
N ARG A 58 0.30 -5.74 9.95
CA ARG A 58 0.86 -7.01 9.48
C ARG A 58 2.05 -6.83 8.54
N ALA A 59 2.08 -5.73 7.79
CA ALA A 59 3.19 -5.39 6.90
C ALA A 59 4.48 -5.20 7.69
N LEU A 60 4.42 -4.60 8.89
CA LEU A 60 5.57 -4.46 9.79
C LEU A 60 6.24 -5.81 10.11
N ALA A 61 5.45 -6.87 10.34
CA ALA A 61 6.00 -8.20 10.52
C ALA A 61 6.75 -8.71 9.28
N SER A 62 6.26 -8.37 8.07
CA SER A 62 6.94 -8.69 6.82
C SER A 62 8.22 -7.89 6.64
N PHE A 63 8.26 -6.62 7.05
CA PHE A 63 9.50 -5.83 7.04
C PHE A 63 10.54 -6.39 8.00
N GLY A 64 10.15 -6.76 9.23
CA GLY A 64 11.04 -7.43 10.18
C GLY A 64 11.60 -8.75 9.63
N LEU A 65 10.77 -9.52 8.94
CA LEU A 65 11.18 -10.76 8.28
C LEU A 65 12.15 -10.50 7.11
N LEU A 66 11.89 -9.49 6.28
CA LEU A 66 12.82 -9.10 5.21
C LEU A 66 14.14 -8.59 5.77
N TYR A 67 14.12 -7.82 6.86
CA TYR A 67 15.35 -7.41 7.56
C TYR A 67 16.19 -8.63 7.95
N ALA A 68 15.57 -9.64 8.58
CA ALA A 68 16.25 -10.86 8.99
C ALA A 68 16.79 -11.67 7.80
N ARG A 69 16.00 -11.82 6.73
CA ARG A 69 16.40 -12.56 5.51
C ARG A 69 17.46 -11.81 4.69
N GLY A 70 17.43 -10.48 4.74
CA GLY A 70 18.39 -9.60 4.07
C GLY A 70 19.70 -9.42 4.81
N TYR A 71 20.01 -10.21 5.83
CA TYR A 71 21.14 -9.95 6.70
C TYR A 71 22.51 -9.93 5.99
N HIS A 72 22.65 -10.64 4.87
CA HIS A 72 23.85 -10.60 4.03
C HIS A 72 23.92 -9.37 3.10
N PHE A 73 22.80 -8.67 2.90
CA PHE A 73 22.69 -7.54 1.97
C PHE A 73 22.56 -6.24 2.76
N GLU A 74 23.70 -5.59 3.03
CA GLU A 74 23.75 -4.41 3.90
C GLU A 74 22.82 -3.30 3.44
N GLU A 75 22.75 -3.01 2.14
CA GLU A 75 21.89 -1.94 1.59
C GLU A 75 20.39 -2.24 1.79
N VAL A 76 19.97 -3.49 1.57
CA VAL A 76 18.58 -3.94 1.80
C VAL A 76 18.24 -3.82 3.29
N ARG A 77 19.13 -4.30 4.15
CA ARG A 77 18.94 -4.26 5.60
C ARG A 77 18.82 -2.84 6.14
N LYS A 78 19.67 -1.91 5.66
CA LYS A 78 19.60 -0.49 6.06
C LYS A 78 18.32 0.17 5.56
N MET A 79 17.93 -0.06 4.31
CA MET A 79 16.68 0.47 3.76
C MET A 79 15.47 0.01 4.59
N ILE A 80 15.38 -1.29 4.91
CA ILE A 80 14.26 -1.80 5.69
C ILE A 80 14.28 -1.31 7.14
N ALA A 81 15.46 -1.11 7.74
CA ALA A 81 15.57 -0.52 9.07
C ALA A 81 15.05 0.93 9.10
N GLU A 82 15.32 1.70 8.06
CA GLU A 82 14.78 3.06 7.88
C GLU A 82 13.25 3.02 7.74
N ASN A 83 12.71 2.14 6.89
CA ASN A 83 11.25 1.98 6.73
C ASN A 83 10.57 1.58 8.07
N ILE A 84 11.14 0.61 8.79
CA ILE A 84 10.59 0.21 10.10
C ILE A 84 10.61 1.40 11.08
N ALA A 85 11.70 2.18 11.11
CA ALA A 85 11.82 3.33 12.01
C ALA A 85 10.79 4.42 11.68
N GLU A 86 10.46 4.62 10.41
CA GLU A 86 9.41 5.57 9.98
C GLU A 86 8.01 5.06 10.33
N GLU A 87 7.72 3.80 10.03
CA GLU A 87 6.42 3.18 10.35
C GLU A 87 6.11 3.19 11.86
N GLU A 88 7.15 3.02 12.69
CA GLU A 88 7.03 3.03 14.16
C GLU A 88 7.19 4.44 14.78
N GLY A 89 7.31 5.49 13.96
CA GLY A 89 7.50 6.86 14.45
C GLY A 89 8.82 7.08 15.19
N LEU A 90 9.85 6.30 14.90
CA LEU A 90 11.17 6.36 15.54
C LEU A 90 12.19 7.17 14.74
N LYS A 91 11.77 8.13 13.93
CA LYS A 91 12.65 8.95 13.11
C LYS A 91 13.76 9.58 13.96
N ALA A 92 15.02 9.32 13.61
CA ALA A 92 16.19 9.68 14.42
C ALA A 92 16.41 11.20 14.57
N ILE A 93 15.90 12.01 13.62
CA ILE A 93 16.01 13.49 13.64
C ILE A 93 14.67 14.06 13.17
N PRO A 94 13.76 14.40 14.09
CA PRO A 94 12.55 15.11 13.71
C PRO A 94 12.91 16.51 13.19
N GLU A 95 12.23 16.95 12.14
CA GLU A 95 12.27 18.37 11.74
C GLU A 95 11.76 19.24 12.89
N PRO A 96 12.30 20.48 13.06
CA PRO A 96 11.85 21.36 14.12
C PRO A 96 10.32 21.56 14.09
N GLY A 97 9.64 21.18 15.16
CA GLY A 97 8.19 21.31 15.29
C GLY A 97 7.39 20.10 14.78
N HIS A 98 8.06 19.07 14.26
CA HIS A 98 7.41 17.80 13.90
C HIS A 98 7.60 16.77 15.03
N GLU A 99 6.49 16.29 15.58
CA GLU A 99 6.50 15.14 16.50
C GLU A 99 6.32 13.89 15.65
N PRO A 100 7.28 12.94 15.65
CA PRO A 100 7.12 11.69 14.91
C PRO A 100 5.97 10.88 15.52
N HIS A 101 5.09 10.41 14.67
CA HIS A 101 3.99 9.52 15.02
C HIS A 101 4.13 8.21 14.25
N ASP A 102 3.77 7.10 14.86
CA ASP A 102 3.65 5.86 14.12
C ASP A 102 2.48 5.95 13.11
N HIS A 103 2.62 5.22 12.00
CA HIS A 103 1.61 5.27 10.93
C HIS A 103 0.24 4.78 11.39
N ASN A 104 0.16 3.88 12.38
CA ASN A 104 -1.10 3.43 12.94
C ASN A 104 -1.82 4.56 13.67
N GLU A 105 -1.11 5.40 14.45
CA GLU A 105 -1.73 6.58 15.09
C GLU A 105 -2.18 7.61 14.05
N LEU A 106 -1.41 7.83 12.99
CA LEU A 106 -1.81 8.72 11.90
C LEU A 106 -3.09 8.21 11.20
N ILE A 107 -3.20 6.90 10.98
CA ILE A 107 -4.41 6.28 10.43
C ILE A 107 -5.59 6.46 11.38
N LEU A 108 -5.41 6.21 12.69
CA LEU A 108 -6.47 6.41 13.69
C LEU A 108 -6.95 7.86 13.73
N ARG A 109 -6.03 8.82 13.65
CA ARG A 109 -6.36 10.25 13.61
C ARG A 109 -7.25 10.60 12.42
N PHE A 110 -6.89 10.10 11.22
CA PHE A 110 -7.74 10.27 10.04
C PHE A 110 -9.10 9.57 10.20
N CYS A 111 -9.14 8.35 10.72
CA CYS A 111 -10.39 7.62 10.94
C CYS A 111 -11.34 8.38 11.89
N ARG A 112 -10.81 8.98 12.97
CA ARG A 112 -11.61 9.84 13.88
C ARG A 112 -12.18 11.05 13.13
N ALA A 113 -11.40 11.72 12.31
CA ALA A 113 -11.86 12.83 11.48
C ALA A 113 -12.91 12.39 10.44
N ALA A 114 -12.83 11.15 9.96
CA ALA A 114 -13.82 10.55 9.07
C ALA A 114 -15.08 10.02 9.79
N GLY A 115 -15.19 10.22 11.11
CA GLY A 115 -16.37 9.82 11.91
C GLY A 115 -16.39 8.35 12.31
N LEU A 116 -15.23 7.73 12.46
CA LEU A 116 -15.06 6.40 13.06
C LEU A 116 -14.41 6.55 14.45
N SER A 117 -14.86 5.73 15.40
CA SER A 117 -14.16 5.60 16.68
C SER A 117 -12.96 4.64 16.56
N ASP A 118 -12.04 4.70 17.52
CA ASP A 118 -10.93 3.74 17.60
C ASP A 118 -11.45 2.30 17.73
N GLU A 119 -12.55 2.11 18.46
CA GLU A 119 -13.21 0.82 18.60
C GLU A 119 -13.74 0.30 17.25
N ASP A 120 -14.31 1.17 16.41
CA ASP A 120 -14.72 0.82 15.05
C ASP A 120 -13.54 0.33 14.24
N VAL A 121 -12.37 1.00 14.35
CA VAL A 121 -11.16 0.61 13.63
C VAL A 121 -10.62 -0.72 14.15
N TYR A 122 -10.44 -0.87 15.46
CA TYR A 122 -9.91 -2.11 16.06
C TYR A 122 -10.79 -3.33 15.79
N ASN A 123 -12.12 -3.14 15.75
CA ASN A 123 -13.07 -4.21 15.49
C ASN A 123 -13.34 -4.44 13.99
N THR A 124 -12.72 -3.65 13.10
CA THR A 124 -12.86 -3.84 11.66
C THR A 124 -12.30 -5.21 11.24
N LYS A 125 -13.16 -6.04 10.66
CA LYS A 125 -12.76 -7.36 10.15
C LYS A 125 -12.26 -7.22 8.71
N MET A 126 -11.08 -7.76 8.44
CA MET A 126 -10.56 -7.81 7.09
C MET A 126 -11.38 -8.76 6.22
N PRO A 127 -11.94 -8.28 5.08
CA PRO A 127 -12.60 -9.15 4.12
C PRO A 127 -11.61 -10.12 3.44
N PRO A 128 -12.11 -11.18 2.76
CA PRO A 128 -11.26 -12.22 2.18
C PRO A 128 -10.13 -11.73 1.26
N ALA A 129 -10.38 -10.74 0.40
CA ALA A 129 -9.35 -10.23 -0.51
C ALA A 129 -8.25 -9.45 0.24
N TRP A 130 -8.58 -8.74 1.32
CA TRP A 130 -7.62 -8.08 2.20
C TRP A 130 -6.75 -9.10 2.94
N TRP A 131 -7.37 -10.18 3.45
CA TRP A 131 -6.65 -11.30 4.04
C TRP A 131 -5.72 -11.96 3.04
N ALA A 132 -6.21 -12.28 1.84
CA ALA A 132 -5.40 -12.91 0.80
C ALA A 132 -4.17 -12.06 0.44
N ARG A 133 -4.36 -10.74 0.30
CA ARG A 133 -3.26 -9.80 0.05
C ARG A 133 -2.21 -9.83 1.16
N SER A 134 -2.65 -9.77 2.42
CA SER A 134 -1.79 -9.76 3.61
C SER A 134 -1.00 -11.08 3.74
N LEU A 135 -1.68 -12.21 3.57
CA LEU A 135 -1.06 -13.54 3.62
C LEU A 135 -0.09 -13.78 2.46
N TYR A 136 -0.45 -13.31 1.25
CA TYR A 136 0.42 -13.39 0.09
C TYR A 136 1.73 -12.60 0.32
N MET A 137 1.61 -11.38 0.84
CA MET A 137 2.77 -10.54 1.17
C MET A 137 3.69 -11.23 2.19
N TYR A 138 3.11 -11.75 3.28
CA TYR A 138 3.88 -12.47 4.30
C TYR A 138 4.53 -13.74 3.74
N HIS A 139 3.77 -14.57 3.00
CA HIS A 139 4.27 -15.79 2.39
C HIS A 139 5.43 -15.51 1.41
N THR A 140 5.25 -14.55 0.51
CA THR A 140 6.29 -14.13 -0.44
C THR A 140 7.55 -13.67 0.30
N THR A 141 7.39 -12.86 1.34
CA THR A 141 8.53 -12.41 2.16
C THR A 141 9.21 -13.58 2.87
N ALA A 142 8.47 -14.60 3.28
CA ALA A 142 9.03 -15.77 3.96
C ALA A 142 9.76 -16.75 3.04
N THR A 143 9.37 -16.85 1.77
CA THR A 143 9.78 -17.96 0.89
C THR A 143 10.61 -17.54 -0.32
N GLU A 144 10.40 -16.33 -0.85
CA GLU A 144 11.03 -15.90 -2.09
C GLU A 144 12.42 -15.27 -1.88
N PRO A 145 13.28 -15.25 -2.90
CA PRO A 145 14.54 -14.50 -2.89
C PRO A 145 14.33 -12.99 -2.71
N VAL A 146 15.33 -12.30 -2.15
CA VAL A 146 15.26 -10.88 -1.81
C VAL A 146 14.84 -9.99 -2.98
N GLY A 147 15.39 -10.21 -4.19
CA GLY A 147 15.00 -9.43 -5.37
C GLY A 147 13.50 -9.56 -5.72
N VAL A 148 12.93 -10.76 -5.57
CA VAL A 148 11.50 -11.02 -5.78
C VAL A 148 10.64 -10.35 -4.71
N ILE A 149 11.10 -10.37 -3.45
CA ILE A 149 10.42 -9.67 -2.35
C ILE A 149 10.41 -8.15 -2.61
N LEU A 150 11.54 -7.59 -3.04
CA LEU A 150 11.63 -6.16 -3.37
C LEU A 150 10.74 -5.78 -4.56
N ALA A 151 10.56 -6.65 -5.55
CA ALA A 151 9.61 -6.44 -6.65
C ALA A 151 8.17 -6.34 -6.13
N MET A 152 7.79 -7.17 -5.17
CA MET A 152 6.49 -7.09 -4.51
C MET A 152 6.32 -5.75 -3.76
N GLN A 153 7.30 -5.37 -2.95
CA GLN A 153 7.22 -4.16 -2.14
C GLN A 153 7.13 -2.90 -2.99
N THR A 154 8.01 -2.74 -3.98
CA THR A 154 8.00 -1.56 -4.86
C THR A 154 6.69 -1.42 -5.65
N THR A 155 5.99 -2.52 -5.94
CA THR A 155 4.66 -2.46 -6.58
C THR A 155 3.53 -2.13 -5.61
N GLN A 156 3.71 -2.34 -4.32
CA GLN A 156 2.73 -1.97 -3.29
C GLN A 156 2.90 -0.51 -2.84
N GLU A 157 4.06 -0.19 -2.33
CA GLU A 157 4.37 1.13 -1.76
C GLU A 157 4.45 2.20 -2.86
N GLY A 158 5.07 1.90 -3.98
CA GLY A 158 5.23 2.84 -5.10
C GLY A 158 3.93 3.28 -5.80
N GLN A 159 2.76 2.78 -5.38
CA GLN A 159 1.46 3.32 -5.82
C GLN A 159 0.96 4.46 -4.90
N MET A 160 1.49 4.60 -3.69
CA MET A 160 0.99 5.59 -2.73
C MET A 160 1.23 7.02 -3.21
N PRO A 161 2.42 7.45 -3.66
CA PRO A 161 2.66 8.83 -4.08
C PRO A 161 1.66 9.31 -5.13
N GLY A 162 1.50 8.54 -6.22
CA GLY A 162 0.58 8.93 -7.29
C GLY A 162 -0.90 8.89 -6.89
N LEU A 163 -1.31 7.99 -5.99
CA LEU A 163 -2.66 7.99 -5.44
C LEU A 163 -2.91 9.22 -4.57
N ILE A 164 -1.95 9.57 -3.74
CA ILE A 164 -2.06 10.66 -2.78
C ILE A 164 -2.02 12.02 -3.50
N SER A 165 -0.98 12.28 -4.29
CA SER A 165 -0.77 13.57 -4.93
C SER A 165 -1.80 13.89 -6.02
N GLU A 166 -2.21 12.89 -6.80
CA GLU A 166 -3.10 13.12 -7.95
C GLU A 166 -4.59 12.97 -7.61
N VAL A 167 -4.94 12.26 -6.54
CA VAL A 167 -6.35 11.97 -6.21
C VAL A 167 -6.73 12.44 -4.81
N LEU A 168 -6.03 11.97 -3.75
CA LEU A 168 -6.52 12.17 -2.39
C LEU A 168 -6.32 13.59 -1.88
N LEU A 169 -5.12 14.18 -1.98
CA LEU A 169 -4.87 15.53 -1.51
C LEU A 169 -5.72 16.57 -2.25
N PRO A 170 -5.84 16.56 -3.59
CA PRO A 170 -6.77 17.45 -4.29
C PRO A 170 -8.23 17.28 -3.86
N ALA A 171 -8.66 16.03 -3.59
CA ALA A 171 -10.02 15.77 -3.13
C ALA A 171 -10.27 16.31 -1.71
N PHE A 172 -9.32 16.13 -0.79
CA PHE A 172 -9.41 16.66 0.57
C PHE A 172 -9.62 18.17 0.58
N GLU A 173 -8.83 18.90 -0.20
CA GLU A 173 -8.94 20.37 -0.31
C GLU A 173 -10.27 20.79 -0.95
N LYS A 174 -10.65 20.15 -2.04
CA LYS A 174 -11.78 20.58 -2.87
C LYS A 174 -13.14 20.17 -2.31
N HIS A 175 -13.24 18.97 -1.72
CA HIS A 175 -14.54 18.36 -1.40
C HIS A 175 -14.76 18.06 0.08
N TYR A 176 -13.70 17.97 0.89
CA TYR A 176 -13.80 17.51 2.28
C TYR A 176 -13.35 18.55 3.31
N GLY A 177 -12.93 19.75 2.87
CA GLY A 177 -12.65 20.88 3.73
C GLY A 177 -11.35 20.79 4.54
N PHE A 178 -10.41 19.95 4.14
CA PHE A 178 -9.09 19.90 4.75
C PHE A 178 -8.10 20.80 3.99
N GLU A 179 -7.33 21.56 4.72
CA GLU A 179 -6.12 22.20 4.18
C GLU A 179 -4.98 21.17 4.11
N ARG A 180 -4.05 21.37 3.18
CA ARG A 180 -2.95 20.40 2.94
C ARG A 180 -2.08 20.12 4.19
N GLY A 181 -1.97 21.06 5.11
CA GLY A 181 -1.24 20.92 6.38
C GLY A 181 -2.09 20.48 7.56
N ALA A 182 -3.34 20.06 7.35
CA ALA A 182 -4.22 19.62 8.43
C ALA A 182 -3.70 18.33 9.07
N ARG A 183 -3.67 18.30 10.41
CA ARG A 183 -3.15 17.14 11.18
C ARG A 183 -3.95 15.85 10.92
N GLU A 184 -5.20 15.99 10.57
CA GLU A 184 -6.11 14.87 10.28
C GLU A 184 -5.70 14.10 9.02
N ILE A 185 -5.03 14.74 8.08
CA ILE A 185 -4.55 14.12 6.82
C ILE A 185 -3.03 13.93 6.79
N GLU A 186 -2.35 14.06 7.91
CA GLU A 186 -0.88 13.98 8.04
C GLU A 186 -0.34 12.64 7.50
N PHE A 187 -1.04 11.52 7.72
CA PHE A 187 -0.70 10.24 7.10
C PHE A 187 -0.45 10.35 5.59
N PHE A 188 -1.29 11.09 4.90
CA PHE A 188 -1.19 11.24 3.44
C PHE A 188 -0.11 12.24 3.03
N THR A 189 0.08 13.31 3.78
CA THR A 189 1.11 14.32 3.44
C THR A 189 2.52 13.81 3.69
N GLU A 190 2.74 12.98 4.69
CA GLU A 190 4.03 12.33 4.94
C GLU A 190 4.40 11.36 3.82
N HIS A 191 3.46 10.51 3.38
CA HIS A 191 3.69 9.57 2.29
C HIS A 191 3.87 10.24 0.91
N ASP A 192 3.32 11.42 0.67
CA ASP A 192 3.53 12.17 -0.57
C ASP A 192 5.00 12.58 -0.75
N ALA A 193 5.66 12.94 0.35
CA ALA A 193 7.03 13.44 0.34
C ALA A 193 8.09 12.33 0.41
N ALA A 194 7.88 11.31 1.25
CA ALA A 194 8.88 10.28 1.56
C ALA A 194 8.92 9.14 0.51
N ASP A 195 7.77 8.72 0.01
CA ASP A 195 7.64 7.49 -0.78
C ASP A 195 8.27 7.56 -2.19
N VAL A 196 8.51 8.75 -2.74
CA VAL A 196 9.17 8.90 -4.05
C VAL A 196 10.60 8.38 -4.00
N GLU A 197 11.37 8.78 -3.00
CA GLU A 197 12.78 8.34 -2.84
C GLU A 197 12.86 6.88 -2.39
N HIS A 198 11.96 6.46 -1.49
CA HIS A 198 11.88 5.06 -1.06
C HIS A 198 11.58 4.13 -2.23
N SER A 199 10.57 4.46 -3.03
CA SER A 199 10.21 3.67 -4.22
C SER A 199 11.36 3.62 -5.24
N ARG A 200 12.09 4.71 -5.44
CA ARG A 200 13.27 4.76 -6.32
C ARG A 200 14.39 3.83 -5.81
N ARG A 201 14.71 3.91 -4.52
CA ARG A 201 15.73 3.07 -3.89
C ARG A 201 15.35 1.59 -3.90
N GLN A 202 14.10 1.28 -3.62
CA GLN A 202 13.59 -0.10 -3.64
C GLN A 202 13.70 -0.72 -5.03
N ILE A 203 13.30 -0.02 -6.10
CA ILE A 203 13.36 -0.58 -7.45
C ILE A 203 14.79 -0.75 -7.96
N GLU A 204 15.71 0.14 -7.58
CA GLU A 204 17.14 0.00 -7.89
C GLU A 204 17.74 -1.23 -7.21
N LEU A 205 17.47 -1.43 -5.91
CA LEU A 205 17.91 -2.61 -5.17
C LEU A 205 17.27 -3.89 -5.73
N CYS A 206 15.99 -3.84 -6.08
CA CYS A 206 15.31 -4.94 -6.74
C CYS A 206 16.06 -5.39 -8.00
N GLY A 207 16.39 -4.46 -8.90
CA GLY A 207 17.11 -4.79 -10.13
C GLY A 207 18.49 -5.41 -9.89
N ARG A 208 19.21 -5.01 -8.82
CA ARG A 208 20.52 -5.59 -8.47
C ARG A 208 20.45 -7.03 -7.97
N HIS A 209 19.29 -7.46 -7.44
CA HIS A 209 19.06 -8.78 -6.88
C HIS A 209 18.26 -9.72 -7.79
N LEU A 210 18.04 -9.34 -9.05
CA LEU A 210 17.37 -10.13 -10.07
C LEU A 210 18.39 -10.45 -11.19
N ASP A 211 19.36 -11.31 -10.90
CA ASP A 211 20.52 -11.59 -11.74
C ASP A 211 20.36 -12.80 -12.67
N THR A 212 19.18 -13.44 -12.67
CA THR A 212 18.88 -14.58 -13.55
C THR A 212 17.53 -14.42 -14.23
N PRO A 213 17.34 -14.95 -15.45
CA PRO A 213 16.06 -14.94 -16.14
C PRO A 213 14.92 -15.57 -15.33
N GLN A 214 15.21 -16.57 -14.50
CA GLN A 214 14.24 -17.24 -13.64
C GLN A 214 13.75 -16.32 -12.51
N LEU A 215 14.67 -15.57 -11.88
CA LEU A 215 14.34 -14.58 -10.86
C LEU A 215 13.55 -13.41 -11.44
N GLU A 216 13.94 -12.92 -12.63
CA GLU A 216 13.17 -11.89 -13.34
C GLU A 216 11.75 -12.33 -13.64
N ALA A 217 11.58 -13.54 -14.20
CA ALA A 217 10.26 -14.08 -14.51
C ALA A 217 9.38 -14.21 -13.25
N ARG A 218 9.98 -14.69 -12.14
CA ARG A 218 9.27 -14.81 -10.86
C ARG A 218 8.92 -13.45 -10.27
N ALA A 219 9.81 -12.47 -10.35
CA ALA A 219 9.58 -11.10 -9.89
C ALA A 219 8.41 -10.44 -10.64
N LEU A 220 8.32 -10.59 -11.95
CA LEU A 220 7.21 -10.08 -12.77
C LEU A 220 5.88 -10.75 -12.39
N GLN A 221 5.90 -12.06 -12.20
CA GLN A 221 4.71 -12.79 -11.77
C GLN A 221 4.23 -12.29 -10.40
N VAL A 222 5.12 -12.17 -9.42
CA VAL A 222 4.78 -11.70 -8.07
C VAL A 222 4.30 -10.25 -8.09
N ALA A 223 4.93 -9.38 -8.89
CA ALA A 223 4.50 -8.00 -9.08
C ALA A 223 3.07 -7.91 -9.63
N GLU A 224 2.73 -8.75 -10.60
CA GLU A 224 1.37 -8.83 -11.17
C GLU A 224 0.37 -9.36 -10.14
N GLU A 225 0.68 -10.48 -9.47
CA GLU A 225 -0.20 -11.13 -8.50
C GLU A 225 -0.54 -10.23 -7.32
N ILE A 226 0.46 -9.52 -6.76
CA ILE A 226 0.21 -8.63 -5.62
C ILE A 226 -0.59 -7.38 -6.04
N CYS A 227 -0.39 -6.86 -7.25
CA CYS A 227 -1.20 -5.78 -7.79
C CYS A 227 -2.66 -6.20 -7.99
N GLN A 228 -2.90 -7.41 -8.51
CA GLN A 228 -4.25 -7.98 -8.64
C GLN A 228 -4.93 -8.10 -7.27
N LEU A 229 -4.22 -8.61 -6.26
CA LEU A 229 -4.75 -8.73 -4.89
C LEU A 229 -5.05 -7.36 -4.27
N ARG A 230 -4.18 -6.34 -4.50
CA ARG A 230 -4.46 -4.96 -4.07
C ARG A 230 -5.71 -4.42 -4.73
N TRP A 231 -5.85 -4.58 -6.04
CA TRP A 231 -7.05 -4.15 -6.77
C TRP A 231 -8.31 -4.86 -6.29
N ALA A 232 -8.24 -6.18 -6.11
CA ALA A 232 -9.35 -6.99 -5.61
C ALA A 232 -9.79 -6.57 -4.20
N SER A 233 -8.83 -6.28 -3.31
CA SER A 233 -9.14 -5.83 -1.94
C SER A 233 -9.90 -4.51 -1.92
N ILE A 234 -9.56 -3.56 -2.78
CA ILE A 234 -10.28 -2.29 -2.92
C ILE A 234 -11.63 -2.51 -3.61
N SER A 235 -11.71 -3.42 -4.59
CA SER A 235 -12.96 -3.78 -5.26
C SER A 235 -13.98 -4.40 -4.30
N GLU A 236 -13.54 -5.20 -3.34
CA GLU A 236 -14.40 -5.78 -2.32
C GLU A 236 -15.03 -4.68 -1.45
N LEU A 237 -14.23 -3.70 -1.02
CA LEU A 237 -14.73 -2.52 -0.31
C LEU A 237 -15.68 -1.68 -1.19
N TYR A 238 -15.34 -1.45 -2.45
CA TYR A 238 -16.18 -0.69 -3.39
C TYR A 238 -17.55 -1.34 -3.57
N ARG A 239 -17.57 -2.65 -3.74
CA ARG A 239 -18.83 -3.41 -3.89
C ARG A 239 -19.72 -3.29 -2.66
N SER A 240 -19.17 -3.44 -1.46
CA SER A 240 -19.93 -3.35 -0.21
C SER A 240 -20.36 -1.92 0.12
N GLU A 241 -19.43 -0.95 0.07
CA GLU A 241 -19.65 0.40 0.57
C GLU A 241 -20.33 1.34 -0.45
N VAL A 242 -20.06 1.12 -1.75
CA VAL A 242 -20.53 2.02 -2.81
C VAL A 242 -21.70 1.41 -3.58
N LEU A 243 -21.58 0.13 -3.96
CA LEU A 243 -22.63 -0.54 -4.71
C LEU A 243 -23.71 -1.20 -3.80
N GLY A 244 -23.47 -1.25 -2.49
CA GLY A 244 -24.40 -1.86 -1.53
C GLY A 244 -24.58 -3.37 -1.74
N GLU A 245 -23.63 -4.03 -2.38
CA GLU A 245 -23.69 -5.46 -2.62
C GLU A 245 -23.47 -6.23 -1.31
N LYS A 246 -24.42 -7.10 -0.99
CA LYS A 246 -24.26 -8.04 0.12
C LYS A 246 -23.45 -9.25 -0.35
N GLY A 247 -22.47 -9.66 0.44
CA GLY A 247 -21.76 -10.90 0.19
C GLY A 247 -22.70 -12.12 0.21
N ILE A 248 -22.37 -13.11 -0.60
CA ILE A 248 -23.07 -14.43 -0.51
C ILE A 248 -22.46 -15.17 0.67
N LEU A 249 -23.20 -15.20 1.78
CA LEU A 249 -22.79 -15.87 3.01
C LEU A 249 -23.58 -17.17 3.20
N PRO A 250 -22.99 -18.16 3.89
CA PRO A 250 -23.72 -19.35 4.29
C PRO A 250 -24.92 -18.98 5.18
N PRO A 251 -26.00 -19.77 5.16
CA PRO A 251 -27.14 -19.55 6.05
C PRO A 251 -26.71 -19.47 7.53
N GLY A 252 -27.17 -18.45 8.23
CA GLY A 252 -26.84 -18.22 9.64
C GLY A 252 -25.51 -17.51 9.91
N VAL A 253 -24.79 -17.10 8.87
CA VAL A 253 -23.58 -16.26 8.96
C VAL A 253 -23.94 -14.85 8.47
N GLY A 254 -23.94 -13.88 9.37
CA GLY A 254 -24.26 -12.48 9.06
C GLY A 254 -23.86 -11.56 10.19
#